data_164338b869b3b82181adfb09f0d9aa59
#
_entry.id   164338b869b3b82181adfb09f0d9aa59
#
_cell.length_a   1.000
_cell.length_b   1.000
_cell.length_c   1.000
_cell.angle_alpha   90.00
_cell.angle_beta   90.00
_cell.angle_gamma   90.00
#
_symmetry.space_group_name_H-M   'P 1'
#
loop_
_entity.id
_entity.type
_entity.pdbx_description
1 polymer ?
#
loop_
_entity_poly.entity_id
_entity_poly.type
_entity_poly.pdbx_seq_one_letter_code
_entity_poly.pdbx_strand_id
1 'polypeptide(L)'
;EFAELAEQEIEYYRQRLPEFTAQVVVRDDMFSGLMCSDGDLLIGAKAKIPRRRAEALLQHEVGTHLLTYYNGLVEPFRLLHSGFAGYDSLQEGLAVLTEYLVGGLSRPRLRLLAARVVAADLMLQGATFVETFRKLDREYDFSQRTAYNVTMRIYRGGGLTKDAVYLRGLVEVLAYLARGGELEPLLVGKIASDHIALIRELLHRKVIEPPALEPRYLQFAGVTERLEKLADGLTVIDLISG
;
A
#
# COMPACT_ATOMS: atom_id res chain seq x y z
N GLU A 1 19.55 9.99 -3.69
CA GLU A 1 18.92 9.46 -4.92
C GLU A 1 17.42 9.17 -4.71
N PHE A 2 16.99 8.25 -3.81
CA PHE A 2 15.54 7.99 -3.62
C PHE A 2 14.80 9.18 -2.99
N ALA A 3 15.41 9.86 -2.02
CA ALA A 3 14.84 11.06 -1.42
C ALA A 3 14.64 12.18 -2.46
N GLU A 4 15.55 12.33 -3.39
CA GLU A 4 15.41 13.32 -4.50
C GLU A 4 14.25 12.97 -5.43
N LEU A 5 14.04 11.67 -5.73
CA LEU A 5 12.87 11.23 -6.50
C LEU A 5 11.57 11.51 -5.73
N ALA A 6 11.58 11.26 -4.42
CA ALA A 6 10.42 11.53 -3.57
C ALA A 6 10.11 13.03 -3.47
N GLU A 7 11.13 13.88 -3.36
CA GLU A 7 10.94 15.35 -3.39
C GLU A 7 10.34 15.82 -4.72
N GLN A 8 10.79 15.26 -5.85
CA GLN A 8 10.22 15.60 -7.16
C GLN A 8 8.76 15.20 -7.28
N GLU A 9 8.40 14.03 -6.76
CA GLU A 9 7.01 13.55 -6.77
C GLU A 9 6.12 14.38 -5.83
N ILE A 10 6.62 14.70 -4.64
CA ILE A 10 5.94 15.57 -3.67
C ILE A 10 5.74 16.98 -4.26
N GLU A 11 6.76 17.52 -4.93
CA GLU A 11 6.67 18.84 -5.57
C GLU A 11 5.61 18.85 -6.70
N TYR A 12 5.49 17.75 -7.45
CA TYR A 12 4.42 17.61 -8.45
C TYR A 12 3.02 17.77 -7.84
N TYR A 13 2.77 17.19 -6.66
CA TYR A 13 1.48 17.31 -5.96
C TYR A 13 1.33 18.66 -5.26
N ARG A 14 2.38 19.21 -4.68
CA ARG A 14 2.38 20.54 -4.03
C ARG A 14 1.99 21.65 -4.99
N GLN A 15 2.40 21.58 -6.26
CA GLN A 15 2.01 22.54 -7.30
C GLN A 15 0.52 22.45 -7.68
N ARG A 16 -0.18 21.38 -7.32
CA ARG A 16 -1.59 21.13 -7.67
C ARG A 16 -2.55 21.32 -6.51
N LEU A 17 -2.07 21.15 -5.30
CA LEU A 17 -2.85 21.31 -4.08
C LEU A 17 -2.00 22.06 -3.04
N PRO A 18 -2.31 23.31 -2.71
CA PRO A 18 -1.55 24.10 -1.72
C PRO A 18 -1.47 23.44 -0.34
N GLU A 19 -2.50 22.68 0.05
CA GLU A 19 -2.55 21.93 1.30
C GLU A 19 -1.60 20.72 1.32
N PHE A 20 -1.04 20.32 0.18
CA PHE A 20 -0.07 19.22 0.09
C PHE A 20 1.31 19.70 0.58
N THR A 21 1.49 19.70 1.89
CA THR A 21 2.70 20.23 2.56
C THR A 21 3.70 19.14 2.98
N ALA A 22 3.54 17.91 2.46
CA ALA A 22 4.41 16.78 2.75
C ALA A 22 5.89 17.12 2.62
N GLN A 23 6.69 16.53 3.50
CA GLN A 23 8.16 16.65 3.49
C GLN A 23 8.79 15.26 3.41
N VAL A 24 10.01 15.19 2.89
CA VAL A 24 10.85 14.00 2.96
C VAL A 24 11.76 14.13 4.18
N VAL A 25 11.59 13.26 5.15
CA VAL A 25 12.36 13.29 6.40
C VAL A 25 13.22 12.04 6.52
N VAL A 26 14.55 12.20 6.52
CA VAL A 26 15.49 11.10 6.73
C VAL A 26 15.75 10.91 8.23
N ARG A 27 15.53 9.68 8.75
CA ARG A 27 15.64 9.37 10.19
C ARG A 27 16.57 8.21 10.47
N ASP A 28 17.38 8.33 11.52
CA ASP A 28 18.30 7.29 11.98
C ASP A 28 17.66 6.23 12.90
N ASP A 29 16.54 6.56 13.52
CA ASP A 29 15.86 5.75 14.53
C ASP A 29 14.74 4.85 13.96
N MET A 30 14.63 4.76 12.63
CA MET A 30 13.62 3.94 11.98
C MET A 30 14.08 2.50 11.73
N PHE A 31 13.19 1.54 12.06
CA PHE A 31 13.33 0.13 11.66
C PHE A 31 12.77 -0.16 10.27
N SER A 32 11.73 0.55 9.84
CA SER A 32 11.20 0.45 8.48
C SER A 32 12.09 1.21 7.50
N GLY A 33 12.15 0.75 6.25
CA GLY A 33 12.87 1.46 5.21
C GLY A 33 12.16 2.76 4.80
N LEU A 34 10.83 2.69 4.67
CA LEU A 34 9.95 3.80 4.29
C LEU A 34 8.68 3.73 5.13
N MET A 35 8.09 4.88 5.41
CA MET A 35 6.81 4.99 6.10
C MET A 35 6.21 6.39 5.91
N CYS A 36 4.92 6.46 5.66
CA CYS A 36 4.16 7.71 5.74
C CYS A 36 3.60 7.90 7.15
N SER A 37 3.82 9.05 7.76
CA SER A 37 3.29 9.43 9.07
C SER A 37 2.97 10.92 9.10
N ASP A 38 1.79 11.24 9.62
CA ASP A 38 1.35 12.63 9.83
C ASP A 38 1.46 13.55 8.60
N GLY A 39 1.32 12.97 7.41
CA GLY A 39 1.41 13.68 6.15
C GLY A 39 2.83 13.80 5.57
N ASP A 40 3.84 13.20 6.20
CA ASP A 40 5.23 13.22 5.73
C ASP A 40 5.71 11.83 5.27
N LEU A 41 6.70 11.81 4.36
CA LEU A 41 7.44 10.61 3.99
C LEU A 41 8.70 10.47 4.83
N LEU A 42 8.73 9.45 5.68
CA LEU A 42 9.88 9.11 6.49
C LEU A 42 10.75 8.06 5.79
N ILE A 43 12.04 8.32 5.68
CA ILE A 43 13.03 7.43 5.08
C ILE A 43 14.07 7.04 6.14
N GLY A 44 14.22 5.74 6.41
CA GLY A 44 15.28 5.28 7.29
C GLY A 44 16.66 5.57 6.67
N ALA A 45 17.56 6.23 7.40
CA ALA A 45 18.90 6.60 6.90
C ALA A 45 19.73 5.40 6.41
N LYS A 46 19.46 4.20 6.94
CA LYS A 46 20.12 2.96 6.53
C LYS A 46 19.31 2.16 5.50
N ALA A 47 18.20 2.71 4.97
CA ALA A 47 17.37 2.04 3.99
C ALA A 47 18.16 1.78 2.71
N LYS A 48 18.05 0.55 2.20
CA LYS A 48 18.63 0.15 0.91
C LYS A 48 17.49 -0.14 -0.05
N ILE A 49 17.22 0.80 -0.95
CA ILE A 49 16.16 0.71 -1.93
C ILE A 49 16.77 0.30 -3.28
N PRO A 50 16.46 -0.90 -3.79
CA PRO A 50 16.92 -1.30 -5.12
C PRO A 50 16.32 -0.38 -6.20
N ARG A 51 17.15 0.08 -7.16
CA ARG A 51 16.70 0.97 -8.25
C ARG A 51 15.43 0.47 -8.95
N ARG A 52 15.38 -0.84 -9.26
CA ARG A 52 14.22 -1.47 -9.90
C ARG A 52 12.92 -1.42 -9.08
N ARG A 53 13.01 -1.09 -7.79
CA ARG A 53 11.87 -0.98 -6.87
C ARG A 53 11.55 0.46 -6.50
N ALA A 54 12.40 1.40 -6.91
CA ALA A 54 12.28 2.79 -6.48
C ALA A 54 10.93 3.39 -6.89
N GLU A 55 10.55 3.26 -8.17
CA GLU A 55 9.27 3.76 -8.68
C GLU A 55 8.07 3.12 -7.96
N ALA A 56 8.06 1.79 -7.83
CA ALA A 56 6.96 1.09 -7.17
C ALA A 56 6.83 1.49 -5.68
N LEU A 57 7.93 1.71 -4.99
CA LEU A 57 7.91 2.17 -3.60
C LEU A 57 7.52 3.64 -3.49
N LEU A 58 7.95 4.45 -4.44
CA LEU A 58 7.57 5.87 -4.50
C LEU A 58 6.05 6.01 -4.66
N GLN A 59 5.48 5.27 -5.61
CA GLN A 59 4.04 5.34 -5.86
C GLN A 59 3.21 4.63 -4.77
N HIS A 60 3.77 3.62 -4.09
CA HIS A 60 3.18 3.02 -2.90
C HIS A 60 3.03 4.07 -1.77
N GLU A 61 4.12 4.76 -1.44
CA GLU A 61 4.14 5.71 -0.31
C GLU A 61 3.55 7.07 -0.70
N VAL A 62 4.03 7.70 -1.77
CA VAL A 62 3.61 9.06 -2.14
C VAL A 62 2.31 9.02 -2.97
N GLY A 63 2.29 8.24 -4.06
CA GLY A 63 1.15 8.15 -4.97
C GLY A 63 -0.08 7.47 -4.38
N THR A 64 0.03 6.82 -3.21
CA THR A 64 -1.10 6.20 -2.52
C THR A 64 -1.28 6.76 -1.12
N HIS A 65 -0.35 6.54 -0.19
CA HIS A 65 -0.56 6.89 1.22
C HIS A 65 -0.59 8.38 1.48
N LEU A 66 0.35 9.16 0.93
CA LEU A 66 0.31 10.62 1.06
C LEU A 66 -0.84 11.22 0.27
N LEU A 67 -1.04 10.76 -0.97
CA LEU A 67 -2.12 11.27 -1.81
C LEU A 67 -3.49 11.12 -1.13
N THR A 68 -3.83 9.94 -0.62
CA THR A 68 -5.11 9.72 0.08
C THR A 68 -5.21 10.48 1.40
N TYR A 69 -4.08 10.68 2.10
CA TYR A 69 -4.04 11.52 3.28
C TYR A 69 -4.45 12.96 2.94
N TYR A 70 -3.84 13.55 1.91
CA TYR A 70 -4.11 14.94 1.53
C TYR A 70 -5.46 15.13 0.85
N ASN A 71 -5.91 14.16 0.06
CA ASN A 71 -7.30 14.18 -0.45
C ASN A 71 -8.29 14.20 0.72
N GLY A 72 -8.10 13.34 1.73
CA GLY A 72 -8.95 13.33 2.90
C GLY A 72 -8.79 14.56 3.82
N LEU A 73 -7.66 15.26 3.76
CA LEU A 73 -7.40 16.44 4.58
C LEU A 73 -8.25 17.64 4.17
N VAL A 74 -8.50 17.79 2.86
CA VAL A 74 -9.31 18.89 2.32
C VAL A 74 -10.81 18.63 2.39
N GLU A 75 -11.20 17.41 2.75
CA GLU A 75 -12.60 17.04 2.92
C GLU A 75 -13.17 17.48 4.29
N PRO A 76 -14.50 17.68 4.41
CA PRO A 76 -15.11 18.16 5.65
C PRO A 76 -15.03 17.16 6.82
N PHE A 77 -14.78 15.87 6.56
CA PHE A 77 -14.72 14.83 7.58
C PHE A 77 -13.28 14.45 7.92
N ARG A 78 -12.84 14.79 9.13
CA ARG A 78 -11.49 14.46 9.62
C ARG A 78 -11.13 12.98 9.51
N LEU A 79 -12.10 12.08 9.61
CA LEU A 79 -11.87 10.64 9.47
C LEU A 79 -11.32 10.25 8.10
N LEU A 80 -11.52 11.05 7.06
CA LEU A 80 -10.99 10.78 5.73
C LEU A 80 -9.46 10.85 5.67
N HIS A 81 -8.83 11.74 6.44
CA HIS A 81 -7.35 11.77 6.50
C HIS A 81 -6.78 10.97 7.68
N SER A 82 -7.45 10.94 8.84
CA SER A 82 -6.97 10.18 10.00
C SER A 82 -7.19 8.67 9.88
N GLY A 83 -8.18 8.26 9.11
CA GLY A 83 -8.54 6.88 8.82
C GLY A 83 -9.78 6.39 9.57
N PHE A 84 -10.71 5.82 8.85
CA PHE A 84 -11.85 5.07 9.40
C PHE A 84 -11.39 3.73 9.99
N ALA A 85 -12.17 3.16 10.90
CA ALA A 85 -11.89 1.82 11.40
C ALA A 85 -11.76 0.81 10.25
N GLY A 86 -10.68 0.01 10.25
CA GLY A 86 -10.42 -1.00 9.23
C GLY A 86 -9.86 -0.49 7.90
N TYR A 87 -9.53 0.77 7.78
CA TYR A 87 -9.00 1.37 6.55
C TYR A 87 -7.68 0.74 6.06
N ASP A 88 -6.88 0.19 6.98
CA ASP A 88 -5.55 -0.36 6.66
C ASP A 88 -5.60 -1.40 5.53
N SER A 89 -6.64 -2.25 5.47
CA SER A 89 -6.75 -3.30 4.45
C SER A 89 -6.83 -2.68 3.05
N LEU A 90 -7.76 -1.76 2.84
CA LEU A 90 -7.94 -1.10 1.54
C LEU A 90 -6.71 -0.26 1.16
N GLN A 91 -6.16 0.50 2.10
CA GLN A 91 -4.98 1.35 1.86
C GLN A 91 -3.75 0.54 1.45
N GLU A 92 -3.42 -0.52 2.18
CA GLU A 92 -2.27 -1.36 1.84
C GLU A 92 -2.53 -2.17 0.56
N GLY A 93 -3.78 -2.63 0.35
CA GLY A 93 -4.17 -3.30 -0.89
C GLY A 93 -4.04 -2.40 -2.11
N LEU A 94 -4.50 -1.16 -2.01
CA LEU A 94 -4.39 -0.14 -3.05
C LEU A 94 -2.91 0.20 -3.34
N ALA A 95 -2.08 0.31 -2.30
CA ALA A 95 -0.67 0.56 -2.45
C ALA A 95 0.07 -0.60 -3.13
N VAL A 96 -0.29 -1.86 -2.85
CA VAL A 96 0.27 -3.01 -3.58
C VAL A 96 -0.25 -3.07 -5.03
N LEU A 97 -1.52 -2.72 -5.26
CA LEU A 97 -2.06 -2.58 -6.62
C LEU A 97 -1.26 -1.53 -7.42
N THR A 98 -0.93 -0.40 -6.80
CA THR A 98 -0.10 0.63 -7.43
C THR A 98 1.28 0.09 -7.83
N GLU A 99 1.91 -0.76 -6.98
CA GLU A 99 3.15 -1.44 -7.36
C GLU A 99 2.99 -2.26 -8.66
N TYR A 100 1.84 -2.90 -8.87
CA TYR A 100 1.52 -3.62 -10.12
C TYR A 100 1.30 -2.65 -11.28
N LEU A 101 0.51 -1.61 -11.07
CA LEU A 101 0.17 -0.66 -12.12
C LEU A 101 1.41 0.02 -12.72
N VAL A 102 2.41 0.32 -11.91
CA VAL A 102 3.69 0.89 -12.39
C VAL A 102 4.71 -0.17 -12.85
N GLY A 103 4.30 -1.44 -12.93
CA GLY A 103 5.15 -2.54 -13.41
C GLY A 103 6.23 -2.99 -12.41
N GLY A 104 6.12 -2.62 -11.14
CA GLY A 104 7.12 -2.92 -10.11
C GLY A 104 6.75 -4.07 -9.15
N LEU A 105 5.53 -4.64 -9.24
CA LEU A 105 5.19 -5.83 -8.49
C LEU A 105 5.92 -7.05 -9.07
N SER A 106 6.56 -7.81 -8.22
CA SER A 106 7.34 -8.99 -8.64
C SER A 106 6.96 -10.23 -7.85
N ARG A 107 7.21 -11.41 -8.42
CA ARG A 107 7.00 -12.68 -7.74
C ARG A 107 7.67 -12.76 -6.36
N PRO A 108 8.95 -12.32 -6.15
CA PRO A 108 9.55 -12.29 -4.82
C PRO A 108 8.81 -11.35 -3.84
N ARG A 109 8.29 -10.21 -4.33
CA ARG A 109 7.50 -9.29 -3.50
C ARG A 109 6.19 -9.92 -3.05
N LEU A 110 5.46 -10.53 -3.96
CA LEU A 110 4.19 -11.18 -3.65
C LEU A 110 4.39 -12.39 -2.72
N ARG A 111 5.42 -13.22 -2.97
CA ARG A 111 5.81 -14.30 -2.04
C ARG A 111 6.11 -13.79 -0.63
N LEU A 112 6.75 -12.62 -0.51
CA LEU A 112 7.03 -12.01 0.80
C LEU A 112 5.74 -11.59 1.52
N LEU A 113 4.74 -11.05 0.80
CA LEU A 113 3.44 -10.73 1.38
C LEU A 113 2.71 -12.00 1.83
N ALA A 114 2.72 -13.05 1.01
CA ALA A 114 2.14 -14.35 1.36
C ALA A 114 2.82 -14.97 2.60
N ALA A 115 4.15 -14.89 2.69
CA ALA A 115 4.89 -15.37 3.85
C ALA A 115 4.48 -14.67 5.17
N ARG A 116 4.13 -13.39 5.10
CA ARG A 116 3.63 -12.65 6.27
C ARG A 116 2.26 -13.17 6.73
N VAL A 117 1.38 -13.50 5.79
CA VAL A 117 0.07 -14.11 6.10
C VAL A 117 0.25 -15.47 6.75
N VAL A 118 1.09 -16.33 6.18
CA VAL A 118 1.39 -17.66 6.73
C VAL A 118 2.01 -17.55 8.12
N ALA A 119 2.97 -16.65 8.32
CA ALA A 119 3.61 -16.48 9.63
C ALA A 119 2.64 -15.92 10.70
N ALA A 120 1.73 -15.02 10.30
CA ALA A 120 0.68 -14.51 11.19
C ALA A 120 -0.30 -15.62 11.59
N ASP A 121 -0.74 -16.45 10.64
CA ASP A 121 -1.63 -17.58 10.89
C ASP A 121 -0.97 -18.62 11.83
N LEU A 122 0.28 -18.99 11.59
CA LEU A 122 1.04 -19.90 12.45
C LEU A 122 1.15 -19.36 13.89
N MET A 123 1.45 -18.08 14.05
CA MET A 123 1.52 -17.45 15.37
C MET A 123 0.16 -17.50 16.07
N LEU A 124 -0.95 -17.23 15.38
CA LEU A 124 -2.30 -17.31 15.94
C LEU A 124 -2.69 -18.74 16.33
N GLN A 125 -2.14 -19.74 15.64
CA GLN A 125 -2.29 -21.17 15.99
C GLN A 125 -1.37 -21.60 17.15
N GLY A 126 -0.58 -20.70 17.73
CA GLY A 126 0.29 -20.96 18.86
C GLY A 126 1.69 -21.48 18.50
N ALA A 127 2.08 -21.45 17.21
CA ALA A 127 3.43 -21.84 16.83
C ALA A 127 4.47 -20.89 17.45
N THR A 128 5.60 -21.45 17.86
CA THR A 128 6.72 -20.66 18.37
C THR A 128 7.46 -19.93 17.26
N PHE A 129 8.28 -18.95 17.61
CA PHE A 129 9.18 -18.26 16.68
C PHE A 129 10.03 -19.25 15.86
N VAL A 130 10.61 -20.26 16.54
CA VAL A 130 11.50 -21.24 15.89
C VAL A 130 10.73 -22.13 14.91
N GLU A 131 9.52 -22.56 15.24
CA GLU A 131 8.67 -23.36 14.36
C GLU A 131 8.27 -22.57 13.13
N THR A 132 7.81 -21.33 13.28
CA THR A 132 7.46 -20.45 12.18
C THR A 132 8.66 -20.16 11.28
N PHE A 133 9.83 -19.83 11.86
CA PHE A 133 11.07 -19.64 11.11
C PHE A 133 11.44 -20.88 10.28
N ARG A 134 11.45 -22.08 10.93
CA ARG A 134 11.78 -23.33 10.25
C ARG A 134 10.81 -23.67 9.13
N LYS A 135 9.53 -23.38 9.31
CA LYS A 135 8.53 -23.62 8.29
C LYS A 135 8.75 -22.73 7.07
N LEU A 136 9.03 -21.44 7.25
CA LEU A 136 9.35 -20.53 6.16
C LEU A 136 10.64 -20.92 5.43
N ASP A 137 11.69 -21.34 6.16
CA ASP A 137 12.98 -21.74 5.59
C ASP A 137 12.88 -23.07 4.83
N ARG A 138 12.31 -24.13 5.46
CA ARG A 138 12.39 -25.51 4.96
C ARG A 138 11.23 -25.91 4.05
N GLU A 139 10.01 -25.44 4.34
CA GLU A 139 8.82 -25.83 3.57
C GLU A 139 8.49 -24.84 2.47
N TYR A 140 8.73 -23.55 2.71
CA TYR A 140 8.44 -22.50 1.73
C TYR A 140 9.67 -21.97 0.98
N ASP A 141 10.85 -22.55 1.23
CA ASP A 141 12.10 -22.24 0.52
C ASP A 141 12.45 -20.73 0.52
N PHE A 142 12.28 -20.08 1.68
CA PHE A 142 12.83 -18.75 1.90
C PHE A 142 14.26 -18.83 2.42
N SER A 143 15.14 -17.92 1.96
CA SER A 143 16.45 -17.82 2.59
C SER A 143 16.30 -17.59 4.11
N GLN A 144 17.23 -18.14 4.92
CA GLN A 144 17.23 -18.00 6.38
C GLN A 144 17.08 -16.54 6.82
N ARG A 145 17.74 -15.62 6.13
CA ARG A 145 17.63 -14.19 6.40
C ARG A 145 16.20 -13.66 6.19
N THR A 146 15.54 -14.07 5.11
CA THR A 146 14.17 -13.65 4.81
C THR A 146 13.20 -14.29 5.80
N ALA A 147 13.31 -15.59 6.05
CA ALA A 147 12.50 -16.32 7.00
C ALA A 147 12.60 -15.70 8.41
N TYR A 148 13.83 -15.39 8.86
CA TYR A 148 14.06 -14.71 10.14
C TYR A 148 13.40 -13.34 10.19
N ASN A 149 13.60 -12.51 9.16
CA ASN A 149 13.05 -11.16 9.12
C ASN A 149 11.51 -11.15 9.14
N VAL A 150 10.86 -12.06 8.39
CA VAL A 150 9.40 -12.20 8.39
C VAL A 150 8.92 -12.65 9.77
N THR A 151 9.51 -13.70 10.33
CA THR A 151 9.14 -14.22 11.65
C THR A 151 9.32 -13.16 12.73
N MET A 152 10.48 -12.49 12.77
CA MET A 152 10.77 -11.43 13.73
C MET A 152 9.75 -10.29 13.62
N ARG A 153 9.38 -9.89 12.39
CA ARG A 153 8.40 -8.83 12.16
C ARG A 153 7.04 -9.19 12.75
N ILE A 154 6.56 -10.41 12.53
CA ILE A 154 5.26 -10.89 13.03
C ILE A 154 5.27 -11.00 14.54
N TYR A 155 6.26 -11.69 15.12
CA TYR A 155 6.33 -11.93 16.56
C TYR A 155 6.59 -10.66 17.38
N ARG A 156 7.32 -9.70 16.83
CA ARG A 156 7.48 -8.37 17.43
C ARG A 156 6.15 -7.61 17.54
N GLY A 157 5.21 -7.85 16.62
CA GLY A 157 3.89 -7.23 16.63
C GLY A 157 2.95 -7.74 17.73
N GLY A 158 3.34 -8.76 18.49
CA GLY A 158 2.59 -9.22 19.67
C GLY A 158 1.19 -9.75 19.38
N GLY A 159 0.97 -10.39 18.23
CA GLY A 159 -0.35 -10.89 17.80
C GLY A 159 -1.17 -9.91 16.96
N LEU A 160 -0.67 -8.71 16.76
CA LEU A 160 -1.29 -7.77 15.82
C LEU A 160 -1.02 -8.22 14.38
N THR A 161 -2.08 -8.54 13.65
CA THR A 161 -2.02 -9.14 12.31
C THR A 161 -1.97 -8.12 11.18
N LYS A 162 -1.48 -6.91 11.43
CA LYS A 162 -1.38 -5.84 10.42
C LYS A 162 -0.66 -6.31 9.15
N ASP A 163 0.32 -7.18 9.27
CA ASP A 163 1.07 -7.68 8.12
C ASP A 163 0.23 -8.56 7.15
N ALA A 164 -0.91 -9.08 7.58
CA ALA A 164 -1.83 -9.85 6.73
C ALA A 164 -2.74 -8.96 5.88
N VAL A 165 -2.91 -7.68 6.23
CA VAL A 165 -3.84 -6.77 5.54
C VAL A 165 -3.42 -6.46 4.11
N TYR A 166 -2.13 -6.48 3.80
CA TYR A 166 -1.61 -6.21 2.45
C TYR A 166 -2.21 -7.13 1.38
N LEU A 167 -2.13 -8.44 1.62
CA LEU A 167 -2.63 -9.43 0.66
C LEU A 167 -4.15 -9.47 0.66
N ARG A 168 -4.78 -9.38 1.84
CA ARG A 168 -6.24 -9.32 1.97
C ARG A 168 -6.79 -8.10 1.22
N GLY A 169 -6.25 -6.92 1.46
CA GLY A 169 -6.68 -5.71 0.80
C GLY A 169 -6.47 -5.74 -0.71
N LEU A 170 -5.36 -6.32 -1.19
CA LEU A 170 -5.15 -6.52 -2.63
C LEU A 170 -6.27 -7.39 -3.23
N VAL A 171 -6.65 -8.51 -2.58
CA VAL A 171 -7.76 -9.37 -3.03
C VAL A 171 -9.07 -8.60 -3.05
N GLU A 172 -9.36 -7.80 -2.01
CA GLU A 172 -10.57 -6.98 -1.92
C GLU A 172 -10.64 -5.94 -3.06
N VAL A 173 -9.52 -5.24 -3.32
CA VAL A 173 -9.45 -4.22 -4.41
C VAL A 173 -9.60 -4.87 -5.78
N LEU A 174 -8.92 -6.00 -6.04
CA LEU A 174 -9.06 -6.73 -7.30
C LEU A 174 -10.51 -7.18 -7.53
N ALA A 175 -11.14 -7.75 -6.50
CA ALA A 175 -12.53 -8.17 -6.58
C ALA A 175 -13.50 -6.99 -6.77
N TYR A 176 -13.19 -5.81 -6.24
CA TYR A 176 -13.98 -4.60 -6.44
C TYR A 176 -13.86 -4.10 -7.90
N LEU A 177 -12.65 -4.01 -8.44
CA LEU A 177 -12.40 -3.57 -9.82
C LEU A 177 -12.99 -4.54 -10.85
N ALA A 178 -12.87 -5.87 -10.62
CA ALA A 178 -13.46 -6.89 -11.48
C ALA A 178 -15.00 -6.82 -11.57
N ARG A 179 -15.66 -6.18 -10.59
CA ARG A 179 -17.11 -5.92 -10.62
C ARG A 179 -17.46 -4.56 -11.23
N GLY A 180 -16.54 -3.92 -11.93
CA GLY A 180 -16.72 -2.60 -12.52
C GLY A 180 -16.60 -1.44 -11.53
N GLY A 181 -15.92 -1.66 -10.40
CA GLY A 181 -15.61 -0.61 -9.46
C GLY A 181 -14.60 0.40 -10.04
N GLU A 182 -14.73 1.66 -9.65
CA GLU A 182 -13.86 2.77 -10.09
C GLU A 182 -12.81 3.08 -9.03
N LEU A 183 -11.63 3.56 -9.45
CA LEU A 183 -10.56 3.94 -8.51
C LEU A 183 -10.89 5.22 -7.73
N GLU A 184 -11.61 6.16 -8.34
CA GLU A 184 -11.89 7.48 -7.79
C GLU A 184 -12.42 7.45 -6.35
N PRO A 185 -13.47 6.67 -6.00
CA PRO A 185 -13.96 6.61 -4.63
C PRO A 185 -12.95 6.08 -3.62
N LEU A 186 -11.95 5.30 -4.08
CA LEU A 186 -10.90 4.75 -3.22
C LEU A 186 -9.82 5.77 -2.86
N LEU A 187 -9.78 6.90 -3.58
CA LEU A 187 -8.75 7.93 -3.48
C LEU A 187 -9.17 9.13 -2.62
N VAL A 188 -10.44 9.22 -2.21
CA VAL A 188 -10.97 10.36 -1.43
C VAL A 188 -10.38 10.46 -0.01
N GLY A 189 -9.77 9.37 0.49
CA GLY A 189 -9.19 9.34 1.83
C GLY A 189 -8.93 7.93 2.34
N LYS A 190 -8.69 7.80 3.64
CA LYS A 190 -8.39 6.53 4.32
C LYS A 190 -9.68 5.84 4.77
N ILE A 191 -10.29 5.08 3.87
CA ILE A 191 -11.56 4.37 4.06
C ILE A 191 -11.38 2.85 4.06
N ALA A 192 -12.32 2.12 4.65
CA ALA A 192 -12.41 0.67 4.50
C ALA A 192 -13.28 0.27 3.31
N SER A 193 -13.13 -0.96 2.82
CA SER A 193 -13.91 -1.50 1.69
C SER A 193 -15.43 -1.40 1.91
N ASP A 194 -15.88 -1.59 3.15
CA ASP A 194 -17.30 -1.50 3.53
C ASP A 194 -17.87 -0.07 3.43
N HIS A 195 -16.99 0.94 3.40
CA HIS A 195 -17.42 2.34 3.28
C HIS A 195 -17.60 2.81 1.83
N ILE A 196 -17.17 2.03 0.82
CA ILE A 196 -17.18 2.47 -0.59
C ILE A 196 -18.59 2.89 -1.04
N ALA A 197 -19.62 2.12 -0.67
CA ALA A 197 -21.01 2.47 -1.02
C ALA A 197 -21.45 3.81 -0.40
N LEU A 198 -21.07 4.05 0.86
CA LEU A 198 -21.33 5.33 1.55
C LEU A 198 -20.57 6.48 0.89
N ILE A 199 -19.30 6.29 0.57
CA ILE A 199 -18.49 7.31 -0.11
C ILE A 199 -19.11 7.70 -1.45
N ARG A 200 -19.54 6.73 -2.27
CA ARG A 200 -20.23 7.00 -3.54
C ARG A 200 -21.51 7.81 -3.34
N GLU A 201 -22.28 7.51 -2.29
CA GLU A 201 -23.49 8.26 -1.96
C GLU A 201 -23.16 9.70 -1.51
N LEU A 202 -22.10 9.89 -0.71
CA LEU A 202 -21.64 11.20 -0.30
C LEU A 202 -21.14 12.05 -1.48
N LEU A 203 -20.41 11.46 -2.41
CA LEU A 203 -19.99 12.08 -3.67
C LEU A 203 -21.21 12.46 -4.53
N HIS A 204 -22.17 11.54 -4.69
CA HIS A 204 -23.40 11.79 -5.45
C HIS A 204 -24.22 12.96 -4.86
N ARG A 205 -24.29 13.04 -3.54
CA ARG A 205 -24.98 14.14 -2.85
C ARG A 205 -24.16 15.43 -2.71
N LYS A 206 -22.94 15.43 -3.20
CA LYS A 206 -21.99 16.56 -3.06
C LYS A 206 -21.77 16.98 -1.61
N VAL A 207 -21.73 16.01 -0.71
CA VAL A 207 -21.35 16.20 0.70
C VAL A 207 -19.83 16.16 0.85
N ILE A 208 -19.17 15.40 0.00
CA ILE A 208 -17.73 15.40 -0.24
C ILE A 208 -17.49 15.61 -1.74
N GLU A 209 -16.31 16.12 -2.08
CA GLU A 209 -15.92 16.36 -3.47
C GLU A 209 -15.13 15.16 -4.04
N PRO A 210 -15.01 15.02 -5.37
CA PRO A 210 -14.04 14.10 -5.97
C PRO A 210 -12.62 14.36 -5.44
N PRO A 211 -11.73 13.34 -5.46
CA PRO A 211 -10.36 13.52 -5.00
C PRO A 211 -9.70 14.76 -5.61
N ALA A 212 -9.19 15.65 -4.77
CA ALA A 212 -8.52 16.88 -5.21
C ALA A 212 -7.25 16.59 -6.01
N LEU A 213 -6.62 15.44 -5.76
CA LEU A 213 -5.43 14.95 -6.45
C LEU A 213 -5.69 13.57 -7.03
N GLU A 214 -5.34 13.41 -8.31
CA GLU A 214 -5.24 12.11 -8.95
C GLU A 214 -3.79 11.60 -8.91
N PRO A 215 -3.57 10.27 -8.79
CA PRO A 215 -2.23 9.71 -8.81
C PRO A 215 -1.53 9.98 -10.14
N ARG A 216 -0.32 10.55 -10.07
CA ARG A 216 0.49 10.84 -11.26
C ARG A 216 0.77 9.59 -12.09
N TYR A 217 0.91 8.43 -11.44
CA TYR A 217 1.17 7.18 -12.14
C TYR A 217 0.08 6.76 -13.13
N LEU A 218 -1.14 7.29 -13.03
CA LEU A 218 -2.20 7.03 -14.02
C LEU A 218 -1.80 7.50 -15.43
N GLN A 219 -0.85 8.44 -15.52
CA GLN A 219 -0.31 8.95 -16.78
C GLN A 219 0.90 8.14 -17.30
N PHE A 220 1.37 7.13 -16.57
CA PHE A 220 2.54 6.36 -16.98
C PHE A 220 2.19 5.34 -18.05
N ALA A 221 3.15 5.10 -18.96
CA ALA A 221 2.99 4.12 -20.03
C ALA A 221 2.61 2.73 -19.49
N GLY A 222 1.62 2.11 -20.07
CA GLY A 222 1.14 0.76 -19.73
C GLY A 222 0.24 0.68 -18.50
N VAL A 223 -0.01 1.78 -17.77
CA VAL A 223 -0.93 1.77 -16.61
C VAL A 223 -2.37 1.56 -17.08
N THR A 224 -2.80 2.29 -18.10
CA THR A 224 -4.16 2.12 -18.67
C THR A 224 -4.40 0.67 -19.08
N GLU A 225 -3.46 0.05 -19.80
CA GLU A 225 -3.58 -1.35 -20.23
C GLU A 225 -3.68 -2.31 -19.04
N ARG A 226 -2.92 -2.05 -17.96
CA ARG A 226 -3.01 -2.88 -16.74
C ARG A 226 -4.32 -2.69 -16.00
N LEU A 227 -4.86 -1.46 -15.97
CA LEU A 227 -6.18 -1.21 -15.39
C LEU A 227 -7.30 -1.91 -16.16
N GLU A 228 -7.26 -1.88 -17.49
CA GLU A 228 -8.22 -2.60 -18.33
C GLU A 228 -8.19 -4.10 -18.05
N LYS A 229 -7.00 -4.70 -17.94
CA LYS A 229 -6.85 -6.12 -17.58
C LYS A 229 -7.44 -6.47 -16.20
N LEU A 230 -7.45 -5.54 -15.25
CA LEU A 230 -8.05 -5.79 -13.94
C LEU A 230 -9.57 -5.96 -14.01
N ALA A 231 -10.23 -5.29 -14.95
CA ALA A 231 -11.67 -5.44 -15.19
C ALA A 231 -12.03 -6.85 -15.69
N ASP A 232 -11.08 -7.58 -16.29
CA ASP A 232 -11.27 -8.98 -16.73
C ASP A 232 -11.25 -9.99 -15.56
N GLY A 233 -10.99 -9.54 -14.33
CA GLY A 233 -11.07 -10.39 -13.14
C GLY A 233 -9.77 -11.12 -12.79
N LEU A 234 -8.62 -10.44 -12.87
CA LEU A 234 -7.33 -11.00 -12.48
C LEU A 234 -7.27 -11.40 -11.01
N THR A 235 -6.68 -12.57 -10.76
CA THR A 235 -6.30 -13.00 -9.41
C THR A 235 -4.94 -12.44 -9.01
N VAL A 236 -4.60 -12.53 -7.73
CA VAL A 236 -3.28 -12.10 -7.22
C VAL A 236 -2.11 -12.79 -7.96
N ILE A 237 -2.28 -14.04 -8.38
CA ILE A 237 -1.23 -14.81 -9.08
C ILE A 237 -1.05 -14.29 -10.50
N ASP A 238 -2.13 -13.90 -11.16
CA ASP A 238 -2.09 -13.38 -12.54
C ASP A 238 -1.27 -12.09 -12.65
N LEU A 239 -1.22 -11.28 -11.56
CA LEU A 239 -0.43 -10.04 -11.53
C LEU A 239 1.09 -10.24 -11.74
N ILE A 240 1.58 -11.47 -11.62
CA ILE A 240 3.01 -11.82 -11.72
C ILE A 240 3.29 -12.90 -12.77
N SER A 241 2.28 -13.26 -13.57
CA SER A 241 2.36 -14.32 -14.58
C SER A 241 2.67 -13.80 -15.98
N GLY A 242 2.89 -12.47 -16.13
CA GLY A 242 3.22 -11.80 -17.39
C GLY A 242 4.69 -11.51 -17.57
#